data_0c7bb0c0f976464169ac87bdb9fd2757
#
_entry.id   0c7bb0c0f976464169ac87bdb9fd2757
#
_cell.length_a   1.000
_cell.length_b   1.000
_cell.length_c   1.000
_cell.angle_alpha   90.00
_cell.angle_beta   90.00
_cell.angle_gamma   90.00
#
_symmetry.space_group_name_H-M   'P 1'
#
loop_
_entity.id
_entity.type
_entity.pdbx_description
1 polymer ?
#
loop_
_entity_poly.entity_id
_entity_poly.type
_entity_poly.pdbx_seq_one_letter_code
_entity_poly.pdbx_strand_id
1 'polypeptide(L)'
;MKTTYLNSIWKISMGFLMSAAALYGNEFQEGKNIIETKCVSCHTGNINVGLSRIEGQRKTPEGWYMTIYRMKNHGLSITDREIKFAVKYLSDIQGLNYQETIPYRYILEQTPNYQEKYSTPLLTETCARCHSEARIGIQRRNFTEWTKLVDFHIGQFPTLEFQALSRDRDWVNIAKNEVVPYLSENFGNDKKFELKAIDFEGSWTLFGHKLGDGDFSATLKLTKTSKDNYSLTLDGNFVDGRELKATGNAIVYSGYEFRAKLDVNGISYNQIFAVNPQTLQLAGSMFETLHHEEYSFVKGAKNSDKETSILGVSPISVKAGNSKTITIIGNNLDKNIKLSNGLKINKVVEKSSNKVVLDVTASSKYDVKQIDLIFDSKTFEKELVVYKKIDALKIVPDYAISRVGDGGGAMPKQYANFEAIGLLAGTDGKIGTSDDISIGKVNAKWNIEAFDERAIEDEDVKYVGKIDAFSGKFTPSFAGPNPLRKFSTNNAGNIKVVATYKDGVETYKADSHMMVTVQKWVNPPIN
;
A
#
# COMPACT_ATOMS: atom_id res chain seq x y z
N MET A 1 17.20 4.92 -58.95
CA MET A 1 17.98 4.67 -57.70
C MET A 1 17.24 5.13 -56.44
N LYS A 2 16.00 4.69 -56.18
CA LYS A 2 15.23 5.10 -54.98
C LYS A 2 14.36 3.99 -54.37
N THR A 3 14.65 2.72 -54.62
CA THR A 3 13.81 1.60 -54.17
C THR A 3 14.55 0.56 -53.30
N THR A 4 15.81 0.74 -52.98
CA THR A 4 16.65 -0.26 -52.27
C THR A 4 16.90 0.08 -50.79
N TYR A 5 16.58 1.29 -50.32
CA TYR A 5 16.84 1.70 -48.94
C TYR A 5 15.69 1.40 -47.95
N LEU A 6 14.45 1.24 -48.41
CA LEU A 6 13.30 0.97 -47.53
C LEU A 6 13.17 -0.48 -47.03
N ASN A 7 13.73 -1.45 -47.78
CA ASN A 7 13.66 -2.86 -47.37
C ASN A 7 14.71 -3.26 -46.31
N SER A 8 15.76 -2.45 -46.12
CA SER A 8 16.80 -2.74 -45.11
C SER A 8 16.38 -2.27 -43.69
N ILE A 9 15.61 -1.22 -43.60
CA ILE A 9 15.14 -0.67 -42.29
C ILE A 9 14.08 -1.60 -41.66
N TRP A 10 13.20 -2.24 -42.45
CA TRP A 10 12.21 -3.17 -41.97
C TRP A 10 12.80 -4.49 -41.48
N LYS A 11 13.90 -4.97 -42.06
CA LYS A 11 14.57 -6.22 -41.59
C LYS A 11 15.37 -6.00 -40.32
N ILE A 12 15.90 -4.80 -40.08
CA ILE A 12 16.63 -4.46 -38.85
C ILE A 12 15.66 -4.27 -37.67
N SER A 13 14.49 -3.67 -37.88
CA SER A 13 13.47 -3.52 -36.81
C SER A 13 12.80 -4.84 -36.42
N MET A 14 12.60 -5.76 -37.35
CA MET A 14 12.06 -7.10 -37.04
C MET A 14 13.09 -8.00 -36.32
N GLY A 15 14.37 -7.88 -36.62
CA GLY A 15 15.46 -8.58 -35.93
C GLY A 15 15.66 -8.10 -34.49
N PHE A 16 15.48 -6.81 -34.23
CA PHE A 16 15.56 -6.26 -32.86
C PHE A 16 14.35 -6.60 -32.00
N LEU A 17 13.14 -6.70 -32.55
CA LEU A 17 11.93 -7.14 -31.85
C LEU A 17 11.99 -8.65 -31.51
N MET A 18 12.53 -9.50 -32.38
CA MET A 18 12.72 -10.92 -32.08
C MET A 18 13.83 -11.19 -31.06
N SER A 19 14.90 -10.39 -31.04
CA SER A 19 15.96 -10.55 -30.03
C SER A 19 15.54 -10.07 -28.64
N ALA A 20 14.68 -9.05 -28.53
CA ALA A 20 14.11 -8.63 -27.25
C ALA A 20 13.16 -9.68 -26.68
N ALA A 21 12.30 -10.28 -27.50
CA ALA A 21 11.38 -11.34 -27.05
C ALA A 21 12.11 -12.62 -26.59
N ALA A 22 13.24 -12.97 -27.21
CA ALA A 22 14.06 -14.11 -26.80
C ALA A 22 14.84 -13.88 -25.49
N LEU A 23 15.12 -12.62 -25.13
CA LEU A 23 15.84 -12.26 -23.90
C LEU A 23 14.97 -12.27 -22.63
N TYR A 24 13.65 -12.16 -22.74
CA TYR A 24 12.72 -12.10 -21.59
C TYR A 24 12.08 -13.45 -21.24
N GLY A 25 12.28 -14.50 -22.03
CA GLY A 25 11.59 -15.77 -21.89
C GLY A 25 12.12 -16.73 -20.81
N ASN A 26 13.17 -16.39 -20.06
CA ASN A 26 13.87 -17.38 -19.24
C ASN A 26 14.27 -16.93 -17.82
N GLU A 27 13.61 -15.91 -17.26
CA GLU A 27 13.98 -15.37 -15.93
C GLU A 27 13.98 -16.44 -14.82
N PHE A 28 13.00 -17.34 -14.85
CA PHE A 28 12.95 -18.46 -13.90
C PHE A 28 14.13 -19.42 -14.07
N GLN A 29 14.48 -19.79 -15.31
CA GLN A 29 15.61 -20.68 -15.57
C GLN A 29 16.95 -20.01 -15.29
N GLU A 30 17.11 -18.73 -15.63
CA GLU A 30 18.27 -17.94 -15.27
C GLU A 30 18.43 -17.83 -13.75
N GLY A 31 17.32 -17.58 -13.04
CA GLY A 31 17.30 -17.57 -11.57
C GLY A 31 17.72 -18.89 -10.97
N LYS A 32 17.22 -20.01 -11.51
CA LYS A 32 17.64 -21.36 -11.12
C LYS A 32 19.14 -21.55 -11.31
N ASN A 33 19.67 -21.19 -12.47
CA ASN A 33 21.09 -21.32 -12.79
C ASN A 33 21.98 -20.48 -11.84
N ILE A 34 21.53 -19.26 -11.48
CA ILE A 34 22.23 -18.42 -10.52
C ILE A 34 22.33 -19.10 -9.15
N ILE A 35 21.23 -19.70 -8.68
CA ILE A 35 21.21 -20.42 -7.41
C ILE A 35 22.17 -21.63 -7.49
N GLU A 36 22.13 -22.40 -8.57
CA GLU A 36 22.96 -23.61 -8.77
C GLU A 36 24.45 -23.30 -8.96
N THR A 37 24.82 -22.10 -9.37
CA THR A 37 26.23 -21.77 -9.68
C THR A 37 26.86 -20.84 -8.66
N LYS A 38 26.15 -19.83 -8.17
CA LYS A 38 26.70 -18.80 -7.28
C LYS A 38 26.43 -19.07 -5.80
N CYS A 39 25.28 -19.64 -5.45
CA CYS A 39 24.94 -19.85 -4.05
C CYS A 39 25.62 -21.08 -3.44
N VAL A 40 25.92 -22.08 -4.24
CA VAL A 40 26.55 -23.35 -3.81
C VAL A 40 27.99 -23.19 -3.32
N SER A 41 28.63 -22.05 -3.58
CA SER A 41 29.96 -21.76 -3.04
C SER A 41 29.97 -21.61 -1.51
N CYS A 42 28.85 -21.25 -0.90
CA CYS A 42 28.69 -21.04 0.54
C CYS A 42 27.56 -21.90 1.15
N HIS A 43 26.55 -22.30 0.35
CA HIS A 43 25.42 -23.10 0.79
C HIS A 43 25.59 -24.54 0.33
N THR A 44 25.79 -25.46 1.28
CA THR A 44 25.99 -26.89 1.00
C THR A 44 24.69 -27.55 0.57
N GLY A 45 24.79 -28.64 -0.24
CA GLY A 45 23.65 -29.33 -0.83
C GLY A 45 23.54 -29.10 -2.32
N ASN A 46 22.38 -29.38 -2.88
CA ASN A 46 22.03 -29.05 -4.27
C ASN A 46 20.54 -28.74 -4.38
N ILE A 47 20.11 -28.23 -5.54
CA ILE A 47 18.75 -27.74 -5.72
C ILE A 47 17.67 -28.83 -5.62
N ASN A 48 18.01 -30.10 -5.82
CA ASN A 48 17.06 -31.21 -5.80
C ASN A 48 16.79 -31.72 -4.37
N VAL A 49 17.78 -31.58 -3.47
CA VAL A 49 17.69 -32.05 -2.07
C VAL A 49 17.65 -30.88 -1.08
N GLY A 50 17.76 -29.65 -1.57
CA GLY A 50 17.81 -28.43 -0.78
C GLY A 50 19.23 -27.91 -0.58
N LEU A 51 19.33 -26.58 -0.50
CA LEU A 51 20.56 -25.87 -0.16
C LEU A 51 20.49 -25.41 1.29
N SER A 52 21.55 -25.69 2.06
CA SER A 52 21.63 -25.29 3.47
C SER A 52 21.31 -23.81 3.65
N ARG A 53 20.55 -23.48 4.68
CA ARG A 53 20.07 -22.13 5.00
C ARG A 53 19.00 -21.58 4.05
N ILE A 54 18.85 -22.12 2.82
CA ILE A 54 17.85 -21.65 1.83
C ILE A 54 16.57 -22.48 1.96
N GLU A 55 16.65 -23.81 1.97
CA GLU A 55 15.49 -24.71 2.06
C GLU A 55 14.69 -24.57 3.38
N GLY A 56 15.35 -24.15 4.46
CA GLY A 56 14.70 -23.97 5.76
C GLY A 56 13.85 -22.70 5.90
N GLN A 57 13.64 -21.95 4.82
CA GLN A 57 12.92 -20.67 4.88
C GLN A 57 12.09 -20.40 3.63
N ARG A 58 10.99 -19.65 3.81
CA ARG A 58 10.14 -19.10 2.75
C ARG A 58 9.93 -17.61 2.99
N LYS A 59 9.85 -16.79 1.93
CA LYS A 59 9.77 -15.34 2.03
C LYS A 59 8.95 -14.73 0.89
N THR A 60 8.51 -13.49 1.10
CA THR A 60 8.02 -12.63 0.03
C THR A 60 9.16 -12.26 -0.94
N PRO A 61 8.86 -11.75 -2.14
CA PRO A 61 9.87 -11.27 -3.09
C PRO A 61 10.84 -10.26 -2.46
N GLU A 62 10.32 -9.32 -1.68
CA GLU A 62 11.12 -8.32 -0.95
C GLU A 62 12.03 -8.96 0.10
N GLY A 63 11.53 -9.97 0.79
CA GLY A 63 12.31 -10.74 1.77
C GLY A 63 13.46 -11.50 1.13
N TRP A 64 13.26 -12.09 -0.05
CA TRP A 64 14.31 -12.73 -0.83
C TRP A 64 15.30 -11.71 -1.36
N TYR A 65 14.82 -10.58 -1.91
CA TYR A 65 15.68 -9.50 -2.39
C TYR A 65 16.63 -9.02 -1.28
N MET A 66 16.11 -8.69 -0.11
CA MET A 66 16.92 -8.28 1.05
C MET A 66 17.94 -9.33 1.45
N THR A 67 17.56 -10.61 1.41
CA THR A 67 18.45 -11.70 1.78
C THR A 67 19.62 -11.82 0.81
N ILE A 68 19.33 -11.85 -0.50
CA ILE A 68 20.37 -11.95 -1.55
C ILE A 68 21.25 -10.70 -1.56
N TYR A 69 20.66 -9.51 -1.41
CA TYR A 69 21.42 -8.26 -1.36
C TYR A 69 22.43 -8.25 -0.21
N ARG A 70 22.05 -8.78 0.98
CA ARG A 70 22.99 -8.92 2.10
C ARG A 70 24.13 -9.87 1.82
N MET A 71 23.95 -10.89 0.98
CA MET A 71 25.03 -11.80 0.60
C MET A 71 26.17 -11.08 -0.13
N LYS A 72 25.90 -9.92 -0.76
CA LYS A 72 26.99 -9.05 -1.30
C LYS A 72 27.95 -8.60 -0.21
N ASN A 73 27.44 -8.30 0.99
CA ASN A 73 28.29 -7.93 2.14
C ASN A 73 29.11 -9.10 2.67
N HIS A 74 28.72 -10.34 2.34
CA HIS A 74 29.45 -11.56 2.67
C HIS A 74 30.32 -12.07 1.51
N GLY A 75 30.55 -11.26 0.48
CA GLY A 75 31.44 -11.55 -0.64
C GLY A 75 30.78 -12.17 -1.87
N LEU A 76 29.44 -12.26 -1.93
CA LEU A 76 28.74 -12.73 -3.13
C LEU A 76 28.90 -11.70 -4.27
N SER A 77 29.55 -12.13 -5.37
CA SER A 77 29.59 -11.35 -6.62
C SER A 77 28.33 -11.62 -7.45
N ILE A 78 27.41 -10.67 -7.43
CA ILE A 78 26.12 -10.75 -8.11
C ILE A 78 25.68 -9.38 -8.61
N THR A 79 25.18 -9.29 -9.84
CA THR A 79 24.63 -8.07 -10.43
C THR A 79 23.17 -7.85 -10.02
N ASP A 80 22.66 -6.64 -10.12
CA ASP A 80 21.27 -6.32 -9.80
C ASP A 80 20.27 -7.07 -10.70
N ARG A 81 20.64 -7.34 -11.97
CA ARG A 81 19.86 -8.19 -12.88
C ARG A 81 19.78 -9.63 -12.37
N GLU A 82 20.90 -10.19 -11.96
CA GLU A 82 20.96 -11.56 -11.42
C GLU A 82 20.18 -11.67 -10.10
N ILE A 83 20.20 -10.62 -9.25
CA ILE A 83 19.38 -10.56 -8.04
C ILE A 83 17.90 -10.70 -8.40
N LYS A 84 17.42 -9.94 -9.39
CA LYS A 84 16.01 -10.02 -9.84
C LYS A 84 15.62 -11.43 -10.28
N PHE A 85 16.46 -12.09 -11.05
CA PHE A 85 16.20 -13.45 -11.51
C PHE A 85 16.22 -14.47 -10.36
N ALA A 86 17.17 -14.37 -9.44
CA ALA A 86 17.23 -15.22 -8.27
C ALA A 86 16.01 -14.98 -7.34
N VAL A 87 15.59 -13.74 -7.16
CA VAL A 87 14.36 -13.38 -6.43
C VAL A 87 13.13 -14.01 -7.09
N LYS A 88 13.01 -13.91 -8.43
CA LYS A 88 11.88 -14.51 -9.17
C LYS A 88 11.83 -16.00 -8.92
N TYR A 89 12.94 -16.71 -9.10
CA TYR A 89 13.02 -18.14 -8.88
C TYR A 89 12.65 -18.54 -7.45
N LEU A 90 13.29 -17.92 -6.44
CA LEU A 90 13.04 -18.26 -5.04
C LEU A 90 11.62 -17.88 -4.58
N SER A 91 11.05 -16.81 -5.08
CA SER A 91 9.67 -16.44 -4.77
C SER A 91 8.67 -17.46 -5.31
N ASP A 92 8.97 -18.08 -6.45
CA ASP A 92 8.07 -19.05 -7.09
C ASP A 92 8.19 -20.45 -6.52
N ILE A 93 9.32 -20.81 -5.90
CA ILE A 93 9.50 -22.14 -5.29
C ILE A 93 9.43 -22.14 -3.78
N GLN A 94 9.72 -21.01 -3.13
CA GLN A 94 9.79 -20.83 -1.68
C GLN A 94 9.15 -19.48 -1.27
N GLY A 95 8.04 -19.13 -1.92
CA GLY A 95 7.20 -17.98 -1.59
C GLY A 95 6.36 -18.21 -0.34
N LEU A 96 5.51 -17.24 -0.04
CA LEU A 96 4.44 -17.36 0.95
C LEU A 96 3.12 -17.57 0.22
N ASN A 97 2.19 -18.30 0.85
CA ASN A 97 0.82 -18.39 0.38
C ASN A 97 0.08 -17.07 0.63
N TYR A 98 -0.93 -16.75 -0.17
CA TYR A 98 -1.70 -15.52 -0.06
C TYR A 98 -2.17 -15.23 1.37
N GLN A 99 -2.77 -16.24 2.04
CA GLN A 99 -3.28 -16.09 3.41
C GLN A 99 -2.19 -15.76 4.45
N GLU A 100 -0.95 -16.20 4.19
CA GLU A 100 0.19 -15.94 5.09
C GLU A 100 0.64 -14.48 5.05
N THR A 101 0.34 -13.76 3.96
CA THR A 101 0.76 -12.36 3.76
C THR A 101 -0.30 -11.33 4.19
N ILE A 102 -1.59 -11.70 4.18
CA ILE A 102 -2.71 -10.76 4.45
C ILE A 102 -2.50 -9.89 5.70
N PRO A 103 -2.17 -10.44 6.89
CA PRO A 103 -2.08 -9.62 8.10
C PRO A 103 -0.92 -8.61 8.08
N TYR A 104 0.03 -8.78 7.17
CA TYR A 104 1.30 -8.04 7.15
C TYR A 104 1.51 -7.27 5.86
N ARG A 105 0.50 -7.19 4.99
CA ARG A 105 0.64 -6.55 3.67
C ARG A 105 0.97 -5.07 3.75
N TYR A 106 0.59 -4.39 4.81
CA TYR A 106 0.88 -2.97 5.01
C TYR A 106 2.37 -2.63 4.87
N ILE A 107 3.29 -3.54 5.25
CA ILE A 107 4.74 -3.30 5.07
C ILE A 107 5.17 -3.47 3.62
N LEU A 108 4.57 -4.43 2.88
CA LEU A 108 4.83 -4.65 1.46
C LEU A 108 4.27 -3.49 0.64
N GLU A 109 3.04 -3.12 0.92
CA GLU A 109 2.28 -2.06 0.27
C GLU A 109 2.72 -0.66 0.69
N GLN A 110 3.67 -0.56 1.62
CA GLN A 110 4.23 0.70 2.13
C GLN A 110 3.17 1.69 2.63
N THR A 111 2.13 1.16 3.29
CA THR A 111 1.03 1.96 3.82
C THR A 111 1.58 3.02 4.78
N PRO A 112 1.43 4.32 4.47
CA PRO A 112 1.97 5.38 5.30
C PRO A 112 1.23 5.45 6.65
N ASN A 113 1.96 5.80 7.70
CA ASN A 113 1.43 6.02 9.05
C ASN A 113 0.66 4.83 9.65
N TYR A 114 0.90 3.61 9.15
CA TYR A 114 0.26 2.41 9.68
C TYR A 114 0.69 2.17 11.13
N GLN A 115 -0.27 2.12 12.04
CA GLN A 115 -0.05 1.80 13.44
C GLN A 115 -0.25 0.30 13.67
N GLU A 116 0.83 -0.40 14.00
CA GLU A 116 0.79 -1.84 14.23
C GLU A 116 0.01 -2.18 15.49
N LYS A 117 -0.84 -3.20 15.38
CA LYS A 117 -1.39 -3.92 16.54
C LYS A 117 -0.54 -5.16 16.74
N TYR A 118 0.26 -5.14 17.77
CA TYR A 118 1.18 -6.23 18.07
C TYR A 118 0.46 -7.50 18.52
N SER A 119 0.99 -8.65 18.10
CA SER A 119 0.34 -9.94 18.34
C SER A 119 0.49 -10.41 19.78
N THR A 120 1.64 -10.19 20.40
CA THR A 120 1.92 -10.60 21.78
C THR A 120 2.87 -9.62 22.49
N PRO A 121 2.77 -9.52 23.84
CA PRO A 121 3.77 -8.79 24.63
C PRO A 121 5.21 -9.30 24.40
N LEU A 122 5.38 -10.62 24.21
CA LEU A 122 6.70 -11.21 23.95
C LEU A 122 7.37 -10.59 22.71
N LEU A 123 6.67 -10.49 21.58
CA LEU A 123 7.22 -9.87 20.36
C LEU A 123 7.32 -8.35 20.47
N THR A 124 6.34 -7.70 21.11
CA THR A 124 6.37 -6.24 21.33
C THR A 124 7.61 -5.83 22.11
N GLU A 125 7.91 -6.56 23.18
CA GLU A 125 8.99 -6.21 24.08
C GLU A 125 10.37 -6.69 23.65
N THR A 126 10.46 -7.53 22.62
CA THR A 126 11.73 -8.03 22.09
C THR A 126 12.01 -7.53 20.68
N CYS A 127 11.29 -8.01 19.69
CA CYS A 127 11.56 -7.77 18.27
C CYS A 127 11.01 -6.44 17.78
N ALA A 128 9.77 -6.10 18.14
CA ALA A 128 9.07 -4.91 17.65
C ALA A 128 9.58 -3.60 18.27
N ARG A 129 10.48 -3.65 19.25
CA ARG A 129 11.18 -2.46 19.78
C ARG A 129 12.13 -1.83 18.75
N CYS A 130 12.59 -2.59 17.76
CA CYS A 130 13.59 -2.12 16.79
C CYS A 130 13.07 -2.05 15.36
N HIS A 131 12.05 -2.82 15.02
CA HIS A 131 11.48 -2.86 13.68
C HIS A 131 10.03 -3.37 13.72
N SER A 132 9.30 -3.16 12.64
CA SER A 132 7.94 -3.67 12.44
C SER A 132 7.86 -5.19 12.70
N GLU A 133 6.81 -5.64 13.40
CA GLU A 133 6.49 -7.06 13.58
C GLU A 133 6.20 -7.73 12.23
N ALA A 134 5.70 -6.99 11.25
CA ALA A 134 5.47 -7.52 9.91
C ALA A 134 6.73 -8.12 9.26
N ARG A 135 7.94 -7.66 9.63
CA ARG A 135 9.18 -8.31 9.15
C ARG A 135 9.30 -9.76 9.58
N ILE A 136 8.68 -10.13 10.69
CA ILE A 136 8.55 -11.53 11.13
C ILE A 136 7.47 -12.20 10.29
N GLY A 137 6.31 -11.56 10.19
CA GLY A 137 5.11 -12.10 9.54
C GLY A 137 5.26 -12.42 8.04
N ILE A 138 6.16 -11.71 7.34
CA ILE A 138 6.42 -11.91 5.89
C ILE A 138 7.51 -12.95 5.59
N GLN A 139 7.83 -13.83 6.53
CA GLN A 139 8.74 -14.95 6.33
C GLN A 139 8.31 -16.17 7.14
N ARG A 140 8.78 -17.34 6.75
CA ARG A 140 8.64 -18.62 7.45
C ARG A 140 10.01 -19.25 7.56
N ARG A 141 10.30 -19.84 8.74
CA ARG A 141 11.56 -20.54 9.00
C ARG A 141 11.31 -21.76 9.88
N ASN A 142 12.11 -22.80 9.71
CA ASN A 142 12.15 -23.86 10.71
C ASN A 142 12.87 -23.38 11.99
N PHE A 143 12.79 -24.15 13.06
CA PHE A 143 13.38 -23.85 14.36
C PHE A 143 14.87 -23.47 14.26
N THR A 144 15.65 -24.28 13.51
CA THR A 144 17.08 -24.06 13.33
C THR A 144 17.37 -22.72 12.64
N GLU A 145 16.57 -22.36 11.62
CA GLU A 145 16.77 -21.10 10.90
C GLU A 145 16.28 -19.88 11.69
N TRP A 146 15.29 -20.02 12.58
CA TRP A 146 14.96 -18.96 13.55
C TRP A 146 16.08 -18.75 14.56
N THR A 147 16.65 -19.82 15.12
CA THR A 147 17.80 -19.74 16.04
C THR A 147 18.98 -19.02 15.38
N LYS A 148 19.34 -19.43 14.16
CA LYS A 148 20.44 -18.79 13.42
C LYS A 148 20.15 -17.34 13.07
N LEU A 149 18.88 -16.94 12.94
CA LEU A 149 18.52 -15.53 12.74
C LEU A 149 18.78 -14.71 14.01
N VAL A 150 18.52 -15.25 15.20
CA VAL A 150 18.89 -14.60 16.47
C VAL A 150 20.41 -14.42 16.55
N ASP A 151 21.17 -15.48 16.25
CA ASP A 151 22.64 -15.40 16.21
C ASP A 151 23.14 -14.36 15.20
N PHE A 152 22.47 -14.28 14.04
CA PHE A 152 22.76 -13.25 13.04
C PHE A 152 22.52 -11.82 13.55
N HIS A 153 21.50 -11.59 14.38
CA HIS A 153 21.29 -10.26 15.00
C HIS A 153 22.49 -9.85 15.85
N ILE A 154 23.01 -10.75 16.66
CA ILE A 154 24.20 -10.47 17.47
C ILE A 154 25.43 -10.23 16.58
N GLY A 155 25.61 -11.02 15.52
CA GLY A 155 26.71 -10.85 14.57
C GLY A 155 26.66 -9.54 13.78
N GLN A 156 25.48 -9.08 13.39
CA GLN A 156 25.30 -7.82 12.63
C GLN A 156 25.21 -6.58 13.53
N PHE A 157 24.69 -6.74 14.73
CA PHE A 157 24.45 -5.67 15.69
C PHE A 157 25.03 -6.05 17.05
N PRO A 158 26.37 -6.15 17.18
CA PRO A 158 27.01 -6.65 18.42
C PRO A 158 26.74 -5.79 19.65
N THR A 159 26.29 -4.54 19.43
CA THR A 159 25.89 -3.63 20.51
C THR A 159 24.44 -3.81 20.95
N LEU A 160 23.68 -4.76 20.37
CA LEU A 160 22.26 -4.95 20.65
C LEU A 160 21.99 -5.15 22.15
N GLU A 161 22.81 -5.96 22.84
CA GLU A 161 22.71 -6.21 24.28
C GLU A 161 23.09 -5.01 25.15
N PHE A 162 23.84 -4.06 24.59
CA PHE A 162 24.31 -2.86 25.28
C PHE A 162 23.51 -1.61 24.95
N GLN A 163 22.58 -1.69 24.02
CA GLN A 163 21.69 -0.58 23.69
C GLN A 163 20.61 -0.37 24.76
N ALA A 164 20.15 0.87 24.93
CA ALA A 164 19.10 1.20 25.90
C ALA A 164 17.79 0.40 25.69
N LEU A 165 17.51 0.00 24.45
CA LEU A 165 16.32 -0.78 24.09
C LEU A 165 16.36 -2.25 24.53
N SER A 166 17.51 -2.77 24.96
CA SER A 166 17.68 -4.17 25.37
C SER A 166 18.38 -4.35 26.73
N ARG A 167 18.80 -3.27 27.39
CA ARG A 167 19.47 -3.35 28.69
C ARG A 167 18.55 -3.69 29.86
N ASP A 168 17.27 -3.54 29.70
CA ASP A 168 16.25 -3.85 30.72
C ASP A 168 15.96 -5.35 30.83
N ARG A 169 16.60 -6.19 29.98
CA ARG A 169 16.37 -7.64 29.93
C ARG A 169 17.55 -8.39 29.32
N ASP A 170 17.64 -9.68 29.61
CA ASP A 170 18.53 -10.62 28.93
C ASP A 170 17.95 -11.00 27.57
N TRP A 171 18.14 -10.11 26.58
CA TRP A 171 17.53 -10.22 25.27
C TRP A 171 17.88 -11.54 24.54
N VAL A 172 19.17 -11.95 24.58
CA VAL A 172 19.62 -13.16 23.86
C VAL A 172 18.99 -14.42 24.46
N ASN A 173 18.94 -14.53 25.78
CA ASN A 173 18.35 -15.67 26.46
C ASN A 173 16.85 -15.75 26.19
N ILE A 174 16.12 -14.63 26.31
CA ILE A 174 14.69 -14.55 25.98
C ILE A 174 14.46 -14.89 24.51
N ALA A 175 15.26 -14.30 23.59
CA ALA A 175 15.12 -14.54 22.16
C ALA A 175 15.33 -16.01 21.79
N LYS A 176 16.31 -16.71 22.38
CA LYS A 176 16.57 -18.12 22.09
C LYS A 176 15.59 -19.08 22.74
N ASN A 177 15.19 -18.81 23.99
CA ASN A 177 14.43 -19.78 24.79
C ASN A 177 12.93 -19.55 24.80
N GLU A 178 12.47 -18.35 24.44
CA GLU A 178 11.04 -18.00 24.41
C GLU A 178 10.60 -17.57 23.00
N VAL A 179 11.30 -16.63 22.36
CA VAL A 179 10.89 -16.10 21.06
C VAL A 179 11.07 -17.15 19.96
N VAL A 180 12.20 -17.84 19.87
CA VAL A 180 12.43 -18.85 18.83
C VAL A 180 11.41 -19.99 18.86
N PRO A 181 11.08 -20.61 20.02
CA PRO A 181 9.98 -21.57 20.11
C PRO A 181 8.66 -21.00 19.61
N TYR A 182 8.27 -19.82 20.08
CA TYR A 182 7.05 -19.14 19.62
C TYR A 182 7.03 -18.92 18.09
N LEU A 183 8.14 -18.43 17.53
CA LEU A 183 8.25 -18.19 16.09
C LEU A 183 8.22 -19.49 15.28
N SER A 184 8.83 -20.57 15.78
CA SER A 184 8.82 -21.86 15.14
C SER A 184 7.41 -22.45 15.06
N GLU A 185 6.60 -22.25 16.12
CA GLU A 185 5.22 -22.71 16.16
C GLU A 185 4.29 -21.88 15.26
N ASN A 186 4.39 -20.54 15.32
CA ASN A 186 3.44 -19.64 14.64
C ASN A 186 3.87 -19.22 13.24
N PHE A 187 5.16 -19.21 12.96
CA PHE A 187 5.79 -18.81 11.69
C PHE A 187 6.75 -19.88 11.16
N GLY A 188 6.43 -21.15 11.44
CA GLY A 188 7.19 -22.32 11.00
C GLY A 188 7.19 -22.50 9.49
N ASN A 189 8.12 -23.35 8.99
CA ASN A 189 8.25 -23.68 7.57
C ASN A 189 7.68 -25.07 7.22
N ASP A 190 6.77 -25.59 8.05
CA ASP A 190 6.21 -26.94 7.90
C ASP A 190 5.19 -27.05 6.75
N LYS A 191 4.54 -25.94 6.42
CA LYS A 191 3.60 -25.86 5.30
C LYS A 191 4.37 -25.63 4.00
N LYS A 192 4.16 -26.49 3.02
CA LYS A 192 4.71 -26.28 1.68
C LYS A 192 4.05 -25.07 1.01
N PHE A 193 4.86 -24.33 0.27
CA PHE A 193 4.36 -23.34 -0.67
C PHE A 193 3.88 -24.05 -1.94
N GLU A 194 2.67 -23.73 -2.39
CA GLU A 194 2.11 -24.21 -3.64
C GLU A 194 1.90 -23.03 -4.59
N LEU A 195 2.64 -23.03 -5.69
CA LEU A 195 2.48 -22.02 -6.73
C LEU A 195 1.12 -22.20 -7.43
N LYS A 196 0.20 -21.30 -7.18
CA LYS A 196 -1.08 -21.19 -7.90
C LYS A 196 -1.01 -19.99 -8.83
N ALA A 197 -0.65 -20.25 -10.09
CA ALA A 197 -0.53 -19.19 -11.07
C ALA A 197 -1.90 -18.63 -11.46
N ILE A 198 -2.06 -17.31 -11.30
CA ILE A 198 -3.22 -16.55 -11.76
C ILE A 198 -2.87 -15.96 -13.11
N ASP A 199 -3.81 -16.02 -14.05
CA ASP A 199 -3.69 -15.32 -15.32
C ASP A 199 -4.07 -13.84 -15.14
N PHE A 200 -3.07 -12.98 -15.23
CA PHE A 200 -3.24 -11.53 -15.11
C PHE A 200 -3.57 -10.85 -16.46
N GLU A 201 -3.38 -11.55 -17.60
CA GLU A 201 -3.61 -10.95 -18.92
C GLU A 201 -5.04 -10.47 -19.11
N GLY A 202 -5.21 -9.32 -19.77
CA GLY A 202 -6.50 -8.72 -20.07
C GLY A 202 -6.75 -7.43 -19.29
N SER A 203 -8.03 -7.07 -19.15
CA SER A 203 -8.46 -5.82 -18.54
C SER A 203 -9.00 -6.04 -17.13
N TRP A 204 -8.62 -5.14 -16.23
CA TRP A 204 -9.07 -5.08 -14.85
C TRP A 204 -9.72 -3.75 -14.57
N THR A 205 -10.87 -3.76 -13.94
CA THR A 205 -11.50 -2.54 -13.41
C THR A 205 -10.92 -2.26 -12.03
N LEU A 206 -10.43 -1.04 -11.82
CA LEU A 206 -9.90 -0.58 -10.55
C LEU A 206 -10.77 0.52 -9.95
N PHE A 207 -10.88 0.51 -8.64
CA PHE A 207 -11.35 1.62 -7.82
C PHE A 207 -10.31 1.91 -6.76
N GLY A 208 -9.94 3.17 -6.60
CA GLY A 208 -8.93 3.57 -5.63
C GLY A 208 -9.30 4.87 -4.94
N HIS A 209 -8.62 5.09 -3.80
CA HIS A 209 -8.70 6.33 -3.05
C HIS A 209 -7.30 6.85 -2.77
N LYS A 210 -7.03 8.11 -3.16
CA LYS A 210 -5.79 8.81 -2.83
C LYS A 210 -6.08 9.86 -1.77
N LEU A 211 -5.42 9.73 -0.63
CA LEU A 211 -5.62 10.63 0.50
C LEU A 211 -5.30 12.08 0.09
N GLY A 212 -6.24 12.98 0.32
CA GLY A 212 -6.16 14.37 -0.13
C GLY A 212 -6.76 14.61 -1.52
N ASP A 213 -6.56 13.70 -2.46
CA ASP A 213 -7.05 13.80 -3.86
C ASP A 213 -8.46 13.21 -4.05
N GLY A 214 -8.81 12.17 -3.30
CA GLY A 214 -10.12 11.51 -3.35
C GLY A 214 -10.16 10.23 -4.18
N ASP A 215 -11.38 9.82 -4.53
CA ASP A 215 -11.64 8.56 -5.24
C ASP A 215 -11.32 8.66 -6.73
N PHE A 216 -10.88 7.54 -7.31
CA PHE A 216 -10.69 7.38 -8.75
C PHE A 216 -11.14 6.01 -9.22
N SER A 217 -11.42 5.90 -10.50
CA SER A 217 -11.63 4.63 -11.19
C SER A 217 -10.78 4.56 -12.44
N ALA A 218 -10.28 3.37 -12.76
CA ALA A 218 -9.43 3.17 -13.92
C ALA A 218 -9.59 1.76 -14.51
N THR A 219 -9.25 1.62 -15.77
CA THR A 219 -9.02 0.33 -16.42
C THR A 219 -7.53 0.08 -16.51
N LEU A 220 -7.06 -0.98 -15.87
CA LEU A 220 -5.72 -1.51 -16.01
C LEU A 220 -5.74 -2.60 -17.08
N LYS A 221 -5.06 -2.38 -18.19
CA LYS A 221 -4.89 -3.38 -19.26
C LYS A 221 -3.50 -3.97 -19.19
N LEU A 222 -3.44 -5.29 -19.07
CA LEU A 222 -2.21 -6.07 -19.01
C LEU A 222 -2.06 -6.90 -20.27
N THR A 223 -0.93 -6.74 -20.95
CA THR A 223 -0.56 -7.53 -22.14
C THR A 223 0.69 -8.33 -21.81
N LYS A 224 0.59 -9.66 -21.91
CA LYS A 224 1.67 -10.57 -21.59
C LYS A 224 2.85 -10.38 -22.54
N THR A 225 4.05 -10.18 -21.98
CA THR A 225 5.30 -10.07 -22.74
C THR A 225 6.18 -11.32 -22.59
N SER A 226 6.08 -12.01 -21.45
CA SER A 226 6.67 -13.31 -21.20
C SER A 226 5.87 -14.05 -20.12
N LYS A 227 6.33 -15.20 -19.63
CA LYS A 227 5.58 -16.06 -18.71
C LYS A 227 4.88 -15.30 -17.56
N ASP A 228 5.58 -14.43 -16.85
CA ASP A 228 5.07 -13.70 -15.68
C ASP A 228 5.33 -12.18 -15.77
N ASN A 229 5.66 -11.69 -16.99
CA ASN A 229 5.90 -10.29 -17.27
C ASN A 229 4.83 -9.71 -18.19
N TYR A 230 4.48 -8.47 -17.94
CA TYR A 230 3.41 -7.77 -18.64
C TYR A 230 3.83 -6.33 -18.96
N SER A 231 3.45 -5.84 -20.14
CA SER A 231 3.30 -4.41 -20.36
C SER A 231 1.92 -3.98 -19.87
N LEU A 232 1.82 -2.76 -19.37
CA LEU A 232 0.57 -2.25 -18.84
C LEU A 232 0.23 -0.85 -19.35
N THR A 233 -1.07 -0.60 -19.47
CA THR A 233 -1.64 0.73 -19.57
C THR A 233 -2.70 0.92 -18.50
N LEU A 234 -2.74 2.10 -17.89
CA LEU A 234 -3.77 2.52 -16.95
C LEU A 234 -4.49 3.72 -17.56
N ASP A 235 -5.81 3.67 -17.64
CA ASP A 235 -6.64 4.75 -18.17
C ASP A 235 -7.88 4.94 -17.27
N GLY A 236 -8.03 6.12 -16.70
CA GLY A 236 -9.10 6.42 -15.77
C GLY A 236 -9.18 7.89 -15.37
N ASN A 237 -10.02 8.16 -14.39
CA ASN A 237 -10.24 9.50 -13.88
C ASN A 237 -10.51 9.50 -12.37
N PHE A 238 -10.09 10.59 -11.72
CA PHE A 238 -10.60 10.95 -10.41
C PHE A 238 -12.08 11.39 -10.52
N VAL A 239 -12.81 11.31 -9.43
CA VAL A 239 -14.24 11.71 -9.40
C VAL A 239 -14.42 13.19 -9.74
N ASP A 240 -13.41 14.03 -9.52
CA ASP A 240 -13.40 15.45 -9.90
C ASP A 240 -13.09 15.71 -11.39
N GLY A 241 -12.87 14.66 -12.18
CA GLY A 241 -12.62 14.72 -13.61
C GLY A 241 -11.14 14.79 -14.03
N ARG A 242 -10.19 14.90 -13.09
CA ARG A 242 -8.75 14.83 -13.41
C ARG A 242 -8.41 13.47 -14.01
N GLU A 243 -7.68 13.47 -15.12
CA GLU A 243 -7.24 12.25 -15.79
C GLU A 243 -6.18 11.50 -14.98
N LEU A 244 -6.24 10.17 -15.03
CA LEU A 244 -5.24 9.25 -14.50
C LEU A 244 -4.81 8.31 -15.62
N LYS A 245 -3.72 8.63 -16.29
CA LYS A 245 -3.16 7.82 -17.38
C LYS A 245 -1.73 7.44 -17.08
N ALA A 246 -1.41 6.17 -17.30
CA ALA A 246 -0.06 5.67 -17.12
C ALA A 246 0.27 4.54 -18.08
N THR A 247 1.57 4.37 -18.31
CA THR A 247 2.13 3.18 -18.96
C THR A 247 3.23 2.60 -18.09
N GLY A 248 3.53 1.32 -18.26
CA GLY A 248 4.59 0.70 -17.48
C GLY A 248 4.76 -0.79 -17.74
N ASN A 249 5.49 -1.41 -16.83
CA ASN A 249 5.76 -2.85 -16.88
C ASN A 249 5.48 -3.48 -15.51
N ALA A 250 5.07 -4.74 -15.55
CA ALA A 250 4.75 -5.50 -14.35
C ALA A 250 5.36 -6.89 -14.40
N ILE A 251 5.59 -7.44 -13.21
CA ILE A 251 6.02 -8.81 -12.98
C ILE A 251 5.16 -9.45 -11.89
N VAL A 252 4.85 -10.73 -12.04
CA VAL A 252 4.13 -11.54 -11.06
C VAL A 252 5.09 -12.48 -10.36
N TYR A 253 5.07 -12.50 -9.04
CA TYR A 253 5.79 -13.44 -8.18
C TYR A 253 4.82 -14.34 -7.45
N SER A 254 5.26 -15.55 -7.09
CA SER A 254 4.46 -16.45 -6.25
C SER A 254 3.07 -16.77 -6.83
N GLY A 255 2.86 -16.48 -8.12
CA GLY A 255 1.60 -16.68 -8.83
C GLY A 255 0.49 -15.68 -8.57
N TYR A 256 0.59 -14.84 -7.53
CA TYR A 256 -0.46 -13.90 -7.12
C TYR A 256 0.06 -12.49 -6.70
N GLU A 257 1.34 -12.34 -6.46
CA GLU A 257 1.99 -11.09 -6.05
C GLU A 257 2.39 -10.27 -7.28
N PHE A 258 1.69 -9.19 -7.53
CA PHE A 258 1.91 -8.29 -8.67
C PHE A 258 2.76 -7.09 -8.25
N ARG A 259 3.79 -6.80 -9.02
CA ARG A 259 4.64 -5.60 -8.85
C ARG A 259 4.77 -4.90 -10.18
N ALA A 260 4.50 -3.59 -10.20
CA ALA A 260 4.66 -2.79 -11.39
C ALA A 260 5.36 -1.46 -11.13
N LYS A 261 6.00 -0.96 -12.16
CA LYS A 261 6.47 0.42 -12.26
C LYS A 261 5.74 1.11 -13.39
N LEU A 262 5.23 2.30 -13.10
CA LEU A 262 4.46 3.11 -14.03
C LEU A 262 5.06 4.50 -14.18
N ASP A 263 4.84 5.09 -15.33
CA ASP A 263 5.00 6.52 -15.56
C ASP A 263 3.60 7.16 -15.62
N VAL A 264 3.36 8.12 -14.75
CA VAL A 264 2.15 8.95 -14.73
C VAL A 264 2.59 10.38 -15.02
N ASN A 265 2.48 10.83 -16.26
CA ASN A 265 2.86 12.19 -16.67
C ASN A 265 4.31 12.58 -16.29
N GLY A 266 5.27 11.66 -16.44
CA GLY A 266 6.68 11.87 -16.10
C GLY A 266 7.04 11.62 -14.63
N ILE A 267 6.08 11.25 -13.79
CA ILE A 267 6.30 10.87 -12.40
C ILE A 267 6.27 9.34 -12.28
N SER A 268 7.31 8.77 -11.65
CA SER A 268 7.41 7.33 -11.46
C SER A 268 6.57 6.88 -10.26
N TYR A 269 5.73 5.87 -10.50
CA TYR A 269 4.90 5.20 -9.48
C TYR A 269 5.23 3.72 -9.38
N ASN A 270 4.99 3.16 -8.21
CA ASN A 270 5.00 1.72 -7.95
C ASN A 270 3.57 1.23 -7.70
N GLN A 271 3.26 0.01 -8.17
CA GLN A 271 2.07 -0.74 -7.77
C GLN A 271 2.49 -2.02 -7.08
N ILE A 272 1.91 -2.28 -5.93
CA ILE A 272 2.10 -3.49 -5.14
C ILE A 272 0.72 -4.06 -4.86
N PHE A 273 0.31 -5.04 -5.66
CA PHE A 273 -0.98 -5.69 -5.53
C PHE A 273 -0.84 -7.18 -5.21
N ALA A 274 -1.87 -7.74 -4.61
CA ALA A 274 -2.09 -9.18 -4.55
C ALA A 274 -3.47 -9.52 -5.08
N VAL A 275 -3.57 -10.63 -5.78
CA VAL A 275 -4.86 -11.19 -6.20
C VAL A 275 -5.21 -12.36 -5.30
N ASN A 276 -6.40 -12.31 -4.72
CA ASN A 276 -6.94 -13.43 -3.95
C ASN A 276 -7.18 -14.63 -4.89
N PRO A 277 -6.54 -15.79 -4.67
CA PRO A 277 -6.68 -16.95 -5.58
C PRO A 277 -8.08 -17.57 -5.61
N GLN A 278 -8.93 -17.30 -4.62
CA GLN A 278 -10.30 -17.83 -4.53
C GLN A 278 -11.32 -16.90 -5.20
N THR A 279 -11.20 -15.58 -4.97
CA THR A 279 -12.19 -14.59 -5.44
C THR A 279 -11.75 -13.85 -6.70
N LEU A 280 -10.49 -13.99 -7.11
CA LEU A 280 -9.86 -13.24 -8.20
C LEU A 280 -9.96 -11.71 -8.05
N GLN A 281 -10.16 -11.25 -6.82
CA GLN A 281 -10.13 -9.82 -6.50
C GLN A 281 -8.69 -9.38 -6.23
N LEU A 282 -8.33 -8.23 -6.77
CA LEU A 282 -7.06 -7.55 -6.58
C LEU A 282 -7.20 -6.51 -5.47
N ALA A 283 -6.20 -6.43 -4.60
CA ALA A 283 -6.08 -5.34 -3.64
C ALA A 283 -4.61 -4.97 -3.43
N GLY A 284 -4.37 -3.72 -3.01
CA GLY A 284 -3.05 -3.25 -2.66
C GLY A 284 -2.89 -1.75 -2.82
N SER A 285 -1.69 -1.31 -3.15
CA SER A 285 -1.30 0.09 -3.19
C SER A 285 -0.71 0.54 -4.52
N MET A 286 -0.88 1.84 -4.78
CA MET A 286 -0.14 2.58 -5.79
C MET A 286 0.42 3.84 -5.12
N PHE A 287 1.71 4.11 -5.28
CA PHE A 287 2.38 5.24 -4.65
C PHE A 287 3.52 5.79 -5.50
N GLU A 288 3.82 7.06 -5.34
CA GLU A 288 4.93 7.72 -6.02
C GLU A 288 6.28 7.19 -5.51
N THR A 289 7.23 6.93 -6.41
CA THR A 289 8.51 6.27 -6.09
C THR A 289 9.38 7.08 -5.12
N LEU A 290 9.36 8.40 -5.19
CA LEU A 290 10.13 9.28 -4.29
C LEU A 290 9.31 9.80 -3.11
N HIS A 291 7.99 9.76 -3.22
CA HIS A 291 7.03 10.27 -2.26
C HIS A 291 6.02 9.19 -1.89
N HIS A 292 6.45 8.20 -1.08
CA HIS A 292 5.60 7.07 -0.69
C HIS A 292 4.34 7.51 0.08
N GLU A 293 4.36 8.71 0.66
CA GLU A 293 3.19 9.33 1.29
C GLU A 293 2.12 9.77 0.28
N GLU A 294 2.48 9.95 -1.00
CA GLU A 294 1.54 10.13 -2.11
C GLU A 294 0.99 8.75 -2.52
N TYR A 295 0.12 8.24 -1.68
CA TYR A 295 -0.32 6.85 -1.62
C TYR A 295 -1.79 6.72 -1.99
N SER A 296 -2.11 5.67 -2.70
CA SER A 296 -3.49 5.26 -3.01
C SER A 296 -3.70 3.82 -2.59
N PHE A 297 -4.80 3.54 -1.90
CA PHE A 297 -5.31 2.18 -1.77
C PHE A 297 -6.17 1.83 -2.97
N VAL A 298 -6.01 0.63 -3.53
CA VAL A 298 -6.66 0.20 -4.77
C VAL A 298 -7.30 -1.17 -4.57
N LYS A 299 -8.54 -1.30 -5.04
CA LYS A 299 -9.24 -2.58 -5.23
C LYS A 299 -9.48 -2.80 -6.71
N GLY A 300 -9.54 -4.05 -7.16
CA GLY A 300 -9.79 -4.34 -8.55
C GLY A 300 -10.41 -5.71 -8.78
N ALA A 301 -11.02 -5.88 -9.95
CA ALA A 301 -11.54 -7.15 -10.42
C ALA A 301 -11.29 -7.32 -11.92
N LYS A 302 -11.04 -8.56 -12.34
CA LYS A 302 -10.82 -8.88 -13.76
C LYS A 302 -12.14 -8.75 -14.54
N ASN A 303 -12.13 -8.05 -15.67
CA ASN A 303 -13.35 -7.78 -16.44
C ASN A 303 -13.95 -9.05 -17.06
N SER A 304 -13.20 -10.13 -17.15
CA SER A 304 -13.69 -11.44 -17.60
C SER A 304 -14.44 -12.23 -16.51
N ASP A 305 -14.39 -11.77 -15.25
CA ASP A 305 -15.17 -12.37 -14.16
C ASP A 305 -16.68 -12.15 -14.43
N LYS A 306 -17.45 -13.22 -14.28
CA LYS A 306 -18.90 -13.21 -14.54
C LYS A 306 -19.74 -12.86 -13.31
N GLU A 307 -19.11 -12.74 -12.16
CA GLU A 307 -19.80 -12.40 -10.94
C GLU A 307 -20.03 -10.88 -10.82
N THR A 308 -21.23 -10.47 -10.42
CA THR A 308 -21.51 -9.07 -10.11
C THR A 308 -20.80 -8.70 -8.80
N SER A 309 -19.97 -7.67 -8.85
CA SER A 309 -19.26 -7.16 -7.68
C SER A 309 -19.19 -5.65 -7.67
N ILE A 310 -19.18 -5.05 -6.47
CA ILE A 310 -18.93 -3.63 -6.27
C ILE A 310 -17.51 -3.48 -5.71
N LEU A 311 -16.70 -2.64 -6.37
CA LEU A 311 -15.35 -2.27 -5.91
C LEU A 311 -15.38 -1.00 -5.08
N GLY A 312 -16.28 -0.08 -5.41
CA GLY A 312 -16.48 1.14 -4.65
C GLY A 312 -17.67 1.97 -5.14
N VAL A 313 -18.09 2.88 -4.28
CA VAL A 313 -19.14 3.85 -4.53
C VAL A 313 -18.63 5.23 -4.13
N SER A 314 -18.88 6.24 -4.97
CA SER A 314 -18.45 7.62 -4.70
C SER A 314 -19.47 8.65 -5.22
N PRO A 315 -19.87 9.60 -4.38
CA PRO A 315 -19.72 9.63 -2.92
C PRO A 315 -20.58 8.55 -2.24
N ILE A 316 -20.17 8.15 -1.03
CA ILE A 316 -20.90 7.12 -0.27
C ILE A 316 -22.12 7.66 0.50
N SER A 317 -22.42 8.96 0.39
CA SER A 317 -23.53 9.56 1.13
C SER A 317 -24.23 10.67 0.38
N VAL A 318 -25.52 10.85 0.73
CA VAL A 318 -26.37 11.95 0.21
C VAL A 318 -27.09 12.59 1.40
N LYS A 319 -27.00 13.93 1.51
CA LYS A 319 -27.71 14.67 2.56
C LYS A 319 -29.23 14.62 2.32
N ALA A 320 -29.99 14.38 3.37
CA ALA A 320 -31.45 14.28 3.32
C ALA A 320 -32.08 15.50 2.65
N GLY A 321 -33.00 15.26 1.72
CA GLY A 321 -33.66 16.29 0.91
C GLY A 321 -32.85 16.79 -0.30
N ASN A 322 -31.60 16.39 -0.46
CA ASN A 322 -30.74 16.83 -1.56
C ASN A 322 -30.65 15.79 -2.70
N SER A 323 -30.34 16.29 -3.89
CA SER A 323 -29.97 15.45 -5.03
C SER A 323 -28.45 15.41 -5.21
N LYS A 324 -27.94 14.27 -5.67
CA LYS A 324 -26.51 14.08 -5.92
C LYS A 324 -26.27 13.02 -7.00
N THR A 325 -25.19 13.19 -7.75
CA THR A 325 -24.70 12.15 -8.65
C THR A 325 -23.81 11.19 -7.86
N ILE A 326 -24.09 9.89 -7.96
CA ILE A 326 -23.27 8.81 -7.38
C ILE A 326 -22.71 7.95 -8.50
N THR A 327 -21.47 7.53 -8.33
CA THR A 327 -20.78 6.63 -9.25
C THR A 327 -20.51 5.31 -8.54
N ILE A 328 -20.90 4.20 -9.16
CA ILE A 328 -20.70 2.84 -8.69
C ILE A 328 -19.71 2.19 -9.66
N ILE A 329 -18.64 1.64 -9.16
CA ILE A 329 -17.59 0.94 -9.91
C ILE A 329 -17.55 -0.53 -9.49
N GLY A 330 -17.46 -1.42 -10.47
CA GLY A 330 -17.45 -2.86 -10.21
C GLY A 330 -17.42 -3.70 -11.47
N ASN A 331 -17.92 -4.92 -11.40
CA ASN A 331 -18.07 -5.82 -12.55
C ASN A 331 -19.52 -6.27 -12.73
N ASN A 332 -19.92 -6.50 -13.99
CA ASN A 332 -21.27 -6.94 -14.39
C ASN A 332 -22.39 -6.04 -13.81
N LEU A 333 -22.19 -4.73 -13.87
CA LEU A 333 -23.12 -3.70 -13.39
C LEU A 333 -24.17 -3.29 -14.44
N ASP A 334 -24.16 -3.85 -15.66
CA ASP A 334 -25.12 -3.59 -16.73
C ASP A 334 -26.53 -4.18 -16.49
N LYS A 335 -26.76 -4.74 -15.31
CA LYS A 335 -28.03 -5.30 -14.82
C LYS A 335 -29.01 -4.24 -14.34
N ASN A 336 -30.25 -4.63 -14.06
CA ASN A 336 -31.22 -3.72 -13.46
C ASN A 336 -30.78 -3.32 -12.05
N ILE A 337 -30.71 -2.01 -11.82
CA ILE A 337 -30.34 -1.45 -10.54
C ILE A 337 -31.57 -0.90 -9.80
N LYS A 338 -31.65 -1.21 -8.51
CA LYS A 338 -32.60 -0.63 -7.57
C LYS A 338 -31.86 -0.19 -6.31
N LEU A 339 -32.42 0.79 -5.62
CA LEU A 339 -31.97 1.25 -4.31
C LEU A 339 -33.04 0.89 -3.29
N SER A 340 -32.63 0.54 -2.08
CA SER A 340 -33.60 0.38 -0.99
C SER A 340 -34.21 1.74 -0.61
N ASN A 341 -35.29 1.71 0.20
CA ASN A 341 -36.03 2.91 0.59
C ASN A 341 -35.12 3.97 1.23
N GLY A 342 -35.22 5.22 0.76
CA GLY A 342 -34.45 6.37 1.26
C GLY A 342 -33.79 7.17 0.16
N LEU A 343 -33.43 6.53 -0.96
CA LEU A 343 -32.94 7.18 -2.17
C LEU A 343 -33.85 6.84 -3.36
N LYS A 344 -34.18 7.85 -4.15
CA LYS A 344 -34.92 7.70 -5.42
C LYS A 344 -33.94 7.94 -6.58
N ILE A 345 -33.91 7.02 -7.53
CA ILE A 345 -33.19 7.23 -8.81
C ILE A 345 -34.02 8.19 -9.64
N ASN A 346 -33.48 9.35 -9.98
CA ASN A 346 -34.08 10.30 -10.91
C ASN A 346 -33.75 9.92 -12.36
N LYS A 347 -32.47 9.55 -12.58
CA LYS A 347 -31.93 9.20 -13.89
C LYS A 347 -30.74 8.28 -13.77
N VAL A 348 -30.64 7.31 -14.67
CA VAL A 348 -29.38 6.58 -14.94
C VAL A 348 -28.63 7.40 -15.99
N VAL A 349 -27.51 8.03 -15.57
CA VAL A 349 -26.71 8.95 -16.40
C VAL A 349 -25.80 8.17 -17.32
N GLU A 350 -25.14 7.14 -16.77
CA GLU A 350 -24.24 6.24 -17.48
C GLU A 350 -24.42 4.82 -16.96
N LYS A 351 -24.34 3.84 -17.86
CA LYS A 351 -24.42 2.44 -17.48
C LYS A 351 -23.57 1.58 -18.40
N SER A 352 -22.63 0.86 -17.81
CA SER A 352 -21.80 -0.14 -18.47
C SER A 352 -21.60 -1.35 -17.57
N SER A 353 -20.89 -2.36 -18.02
CA SER A 353 -20.54 -3.53 -17.20
C SER A 353 -19.66 -3.17 -16.00
N ASN A 354 -18.91 -2.05 -16.05
CA ASN A 354 -17.93 -1.70 -15.04
C ASN A 354 -18.25 -0.42 -14.27
N LYS A 355 -19.22 0.36 -14.75
CA LYS A 355 -19.56 1.66 -14.17
C LYS A 355 -21.04 1.97 -14.31
N VAL A 356 -21.65 2.43 -13.23
CA VAL A 356 -22.99 2.99 -13.23
C VAL A 356 -22.95 4.36 -12.57
N VAL A 357 -23.52 5.36 -13.23
CA VAL A 357 -23.67 6.72 -12.72
C VAL A 357 -25.17 7.04 -12.60
N LEU A 358 -25.56 7.37 -11.38
CA LEU A 358 -26.96 7.66 -11.04
C LEU A 358 -27.10 9.09 -10.55
N ASP A 359 -28.10 9.81 -11.05
CA ASP A 359 -28.63 10.99 -10.38
C ASP A 359 -29.72 10.53 -9.41
N VAL A 360 -29.55 10.84 -8.13
CA VAL A 360 -30.46 10.40 -7.06
C VAL A 360 -30.91 11.55 -6.19
N THR A 361 -32.10 11.41 -5.57
CA THR A 361 -32.62 12.33 -4.56
C THR A 361 -32.84 11.59 -3.25
N ALA A 362 -32.28 12.12 -2.16
CA ALA A 362 -32.49 11.58 -0.83
C ALA A 362 -33.81 12.06 -0.23
N SER A 363 -34.56 11.13 0.38
CA SER A 363 -35.77 11.47 1.13
C SER A 363 -35.44 12.35 2.33
N SER A 364 -36.19 13.43 2.54
CA SER A 364 -36.08 14.28 3.73
C SER A 364 -36.65 13.63 5.00
N LYS A 365 -37.32 12.48 4.87
CA LYS A 365 -38.00 11.75 5.96
C LYS A 365 -37.01 11.13 6.97
N TYR A 366 -35.80 10.79 6.51
CA TYR A 366 -34.83 10.04 7.33
C TYR A 366 -33.78 10.98 7.91
N ASP A 367 -33.51 10.87 9.22
CA ASP A 367 -32.35 11.51 9.84
C ASP A 367 -31.08 10.73 9.52
N VAL A 368 -31.13 9.40 9.59
CA VAL A 368 -30.08 8.46 9.13
C VAL A 368 -30.74 7.25 8.46
N LYS A 369 -30.25 6.84 7.32
CA LYS A 369 -30.68 5.61 6.63
C LYS A 369 -29.54 5.03 5.81
N GLN A 370 -29.15 3.81 6.11
CA GLN A 370 -28.28 3.02 5.24
C GLN A 370 -29.08 2.44 4.08
N ILE A 371 -28.50 2.44 2.91
CA ILE A 371 -29.14 2.12 1.62
C ILE A 371 -28.39 0.97 0.96
N ASP A 372 -29.15 -0.02 0.55
CA ASP A 372 -28.64 -1.17 -0.18
C ASP A 372 -28.69 -0.88 -1.69
N LEU A 373 -27.69 -1.40 -2.41
CA LEU A 373 -27.67 -1.46 -3.87
C LEU A 373 -28.09 -2.86 -4.31
N ILE A 374 -29.05 -2.93 -5.23
CA ILE A 374 -29.62 -4.19 -5.71
C ILE A 374 -29.43 -4.27 -7.21
N PHE A 375 -28.62 -5.22 -7.68
CA PHE A 375 -28.43 -5.53 -9.10
C PHE A 375 -29.15 -6.85 -9.42
N ASP A 376 -30.25 -6.79 -10.16
CA ASP A 376 -31.23 -7.87 -10.36
C ASP A 376 -31.66 -8.48 -9.01
N SER A 377 -31.12 -9.64 -8.66
CA SER A 377 -31.41 -10.35 -7.39
C SER A 377 -30.29 -10.26 -6.36
N LYS A 378 -29.12 -9.69 -6.72
CA LYS A 378 -27.97 -9.58 -5.81
C LYS A 378 -28.03 -8.28 -5.03
N THR A 379 -28.04 -8.37 -3.72
CA THR A 379 -28.05 -7.23 -2.79
C THR A 379 -26.66 -6.99 -2.25
N PHE A 380 -26.24 -5.73 -2.26
CA PHE A 380 -25.05 -5.21 -1.58
C PHE A 380 -25.55 -4.29 -0.48
N GLU A 381 -25.36 -4.73 0.76
CA GLU A 381 -25.95 -4.08 1.92
C GLU A 381 -25.16 -2.84 2.34
N LYS A 382 -25.90 -1.78 2.69
CA LYS A 382 -25.36 -0.59 3.37
C LYS A 382 -24.25 0.17 2.60
N GLU A 383 -24.27 0.12 1.28
CA GLU A 383 -23.26 0.74 0.42
C GLU A 383 -23.35 2.28 0.38
N LEU A 384 -24.51 2.85 0.72
CA LEU A 384 -24.76 4.28 0.74
C LEU A 384 -25.45 4.71 2.03
N VAL A 385 -25.31 6.00 2.36
CA VAL A 385 -25.93 6.58 3.55
C VAL A 385 -26.72 7.84 3.18
N VAL A 386 -27.97 7.92 3.62
CA VAL A 386 -28.73 9.17 3.71
C VAL A 386 -28.57 9.71 5.12
N TYR A 387 -28.22 10.99 5.29
CA TYR A 387 -28.05 11.61 6.59
C TYR A 387 -28.57 13.05 6.57
N LYS A 388 -28.97 13.57 7.74
CA LYS A 388 -29.45 14.93 7.89
C LYS A 388 -28.35 15.88 8.39
N LYS A 389 -27.62 15.47 9.40
CA LYS A 389 -26.46 16.16 9.98
C LYS A 389 -25.46 15.12 10.47
N ILE A 390 -24.20 15.52 10.63
CA ILE A 390 -23.20 14.65 11.25
C ILE A 390 -23.28 14.73 12.78
N ASP A 391 -22.79 13.70 13.47
CA ASP A 391 -22.69 13.68 14.92
C ASP A 391 -21.27 14.00 15.38
N ALA A 392 -20.25 13.68 14.56
CA ALA A 392 -18.86 14.00 14.83
C ALA A 392 -18.04 14.19 13.57
N LEU A 393 -16.88 14.80 13.73
CA LEU A 393 -15.82 14.92 12.74
C LEU A 393 -14.62 14.08 13.17
N LYS A 394 -14.00 13.38 12.23
CA LYS A 394 -12.75 12.64 12.42
C LYS A 394 -11.73 13.08 11.38
N ILE A 395 -10.45 13.14 11.74
CA ILE A 395 -9.34 13.31 10.78
C ILE A 395 -8.72 11.94 10.47
N VAL A 396 -8.40 11.74 9.21
CA VAL A 396 -7.66 10.56 8.74
C VAL A 396 -6.42 11.06 8.00
N PRO A 397 -5.24 10.53 8.38
CA PRO A 397 -4.95 9.65 9.49
C PRO A 397 -5.07 10.38 10.86
N ASP A 398 -5.28 9.63 11.93
CA ASP A 398 -5.31 10.14 13.31
C ASP A 398 -3.92 10.39 13.90
N TYR A 399 -2.88 9.85 13.25
CA TYR A 399 -1.47 10.10 13.50
C TYR A 399 -0.69 10.13 12.18
N ALA A 400 0.21 11.10 12.00
CA ALA A 400 1.04 11.22 10.81
C ALA A 400 2.50 11.57 11.14
N ILE A 401 3.39 11.16 10.24
CA ILE A 401 4.80 11.57 10.24
C ILE A 401 5.08 12.31 8.93
N SER A 402 5.53 13.54 9.06
CA SER A 402 6.11 14.33 7.97
C SER A 402 7.62 14.49 8.20
N ARG A 403 8.40 14.78 7.15
CA ARG A 403 9.84 14.91 7.26
C ARG A 403 10.34 16.14 6.54
N VAL A 404 11.18 16.91 7.23
CA VAL A 404 11.92 18.01 6.57
C VAL A 404 12.85 17.45 5.49
N GLY A 405 13.12 18.23 4.46
CA GLY A 405 13.96 17.81 3.33
C GLY A 405 14.46 19.01 2.53
N ASP A 406 15.04 18.80 1.36
CA ASP A 406 15.49 19.81 0.39
C ASP A 406 16.50 20.87 0.95
N GLY A 407 17.08 20.65 2.10
CA GLY A 407 18.04 21.57 2.74
C GLY A 407 19.47 21.41 2.26
N GLY A 408 19.69 21.22 0.95
CA GLY A 408 20.99 20.99 0.36
C GLY A 408 21.43 19.52 0.32
N GLY A 409 20.59 18.59 0.80
CA GLY A 409 20.79 17.14 0.72
C GLY A 409 19.95 16.50 -0.38
N ALA A 410 20.25 15.23 -0.69
CA ALA A 410 19.55 14.46 -1.73
C ALA A 410 18.15 13.96 -1.31
N MET A 411 17.77 14.10 -0.03
CA MET A 411 16.50 13.59 0.47
C MET A 411 15.41 14.63 0.35
N PRO A 412 14.32 14.35 -0.39
CA PRO A 412 13.20 15.27 -0.54
C PRO A 412 12.42 15.41 0.76
N LYS A 413 11.58 16.43 0.82
CA LYS A 413 10.54 16.58 1.85
C LYS A 413 9.58 15.40 1.76
N GLN A 414 9.10 14.94 2.90
CA GLN A 414 7.97 14.01 2.98
C GLN A 414 6.75 14.76 3.48
N TYR A 415 5.75 14.88 2.63
CA TYR A 415 4.49 15.57 2.92
C TYR A 415 3.61 14.76 3.90
N ALA A 416 2.47 15.33 4.30
CA ALA A 416 1.38 14.59 4.92
C ALA A 416 0.05 15.11 4.36
N ASN A 417 -0.83 14.19 4.00
CA ASN A 417 -2.16 14.51 3.49
C ASN A 417 -3.20 14.09 4.54
N PHE A 418 -4.22 14.94 4.74
CA PHE A 418 -5.29 14.70 5.70
C PHE A 418 -6.66 14.84 5.06
N GLU A 419 -7.61 14.06 5.54
CA GLU A 419 -9.02 14.19 5.20
C GLU A 419 -9.89 14.28 6.44
N ALA A 420 -10.92 15.10 6.35
CA ALA A 420 -11.95 15.20 7.37
C ALA A 420 -13.11 14.30 6.99
N ILE A 421 -13.47 13.38 7.87
CA ILE A 421 -14.53 12.39 7.67
C ILE A 421 -15.68 12.71 8.62
N GLY A 422 -16.88 12.85 8.08
CA GLY A 422 -18.07 12.99 8.90
C GLY A 422 -18.52 11.62 9.42
N LEU A 423 -18.91 11.56 10.68
CA LEU A 423 -19.37 10.35 11.35
C LEU A 423 -20.78 10.55 11.88
N LEU A 424 -21.55 9.47 11.89
CA LEU A 424 -22.84 9.34 12.57
C LEU A 424 -22.70 8.28 13.65
N ALA A 425 -23.28 8.52 14.79
CA ALA A 425 -23.39 7.51 15.83
C ALA A 425 -24.18 6.29 15.30
N GLY A 426 -23.67 5.12 15.61
CA GLY A 426 -24.32 3.87 15.24
C GLY A 426 -25.57 3.57 16.05
N THR A 427 -25.89 2.31 16.19
CA THR A 427 -27.09 1.84 16.92
C THR A 427 -26.99 2.06 18.43
N ASP A 428 -25.78 2.17 18.97
CA ASP A 428 -25.53 2.41 20.39
C ASP A 428 -25.62 3.91 20.77
N GLY A 429 -25.77 4.82 19.77
CA GLY A 429 -25.89 6.26 19.96
C GLY A 429 -24.62 6.95 20.44
N LYS A 430 -23.45 6.29 20.37
CA LYS A 430 -22.14 6.81 20.80
C LYS A 430 -21.21 6.94 19.62
N ILE A 431 -20.29 7.91 19.69
CA ILE A 431 -19.18 8.07 18.74
C ILE A 431 -17.92 7.42 19.31
N GLY A 432 -17.08 6.88 18.42
CA GLY A 432 -15.83 6.20 18.75
C GLY A 432 -16.02 4.69 18.98
N THR A 433 -17.12 4.14 18.50
CA THR A 433 -17.45 2.71 18.59
C THR A 433 -17.36 2.03 17.23
N SER A 434 -17.44 0.70 17.22
CA SER A 434 -17.27 -0.11 16.01
C SER A 434 -18.44 -0.03 15.04
N ASP A 435 -19.58 0.51 15.47
CA ASP A 435 -20.79 0.68 14.65
C ASP A 435 -21.00 2.11 14.14
N ASP A 436 -20.02 3.01 14.34
CA ASP A 436 -20.00 4.34 13.74
C ASP A 436 -20.16 4.26 12.22
N ILE A 437 -21.02 5.12 11.66
CA ILE A 437 -21.30 5.16 10.24
C ILE A 437 -20.56 6.34 9.61
N SER A 438 -19.65 6.04 8.68
CA SER A 438 -18.97 7.08 7.89
C SER A 438 -19.89 7.62 6.80
N ILE A 439 -19.91 8.94 6.64
CA ILE A 439 -20.53 9.60 5.49
C ILE A 439 -19.51 9.99 4.39
N GLY A 440 -18.24 9.62 4.59
CA GLY A 440 -17.15 9.98 3.70
C GLY A 440 -16.55 11.35 3.98
N LYS A 441 -15.73 11.81 3.03
CA LYS A 441 -15.01 13.08 3.11
C LYS A 441 -15.96 14.28 3.14
N VAL A 442 -15.65 15.24 4.04
CA VAL A 442 -16.32 16.54 4.11
C VAL A 442 -15.30 17.68 3.90
N ASN A 443 -15.75 18.81 3.36
CA ASN A 443 -14.89 19.95 3.09
C ASN A 443 -14.65 20.75 4.36
N ALA A 444 -13.54 20.49 5.05
CA ALA A 444 -13.13 21.18 6.26
C ALA A 444 -12.15 22.33 5.95
N LYS A 445 -12.02 23.26 6.89
CA LYS A 445 -10.91 24.21 6.95
C LYS A 445 -9.84 23.68 7.87
N TRP A 446 -8.57 23.85 7.48
CA TRP A 446 -7.43 23.27 8.15
C TRP A 446 -6.51 24.31 8.75
N ASN A 447 -5.97 24.04 9.93
CA ASN A 447 -4.88 24.77 10.55
C ASN A 447 -4.00 23.82 11.37
N ILE A 448 -2.89 24.32 11.90
CA ILE A 448 -2.01 23.60 12.81
C ILE A 448 -1.91 24.34 14.14
N GLU A 449 -1.80 23.57 15.22
CA GLU A 449 -1.63 24.04 16.59
C GLU A 449 -0.47 23.29 17.25
N ALA A 450 0.11 23.87 18.32
CA ALA A 450 1.13 23.16 19.09
C ALA A 450 0.51 21.93 19.78
N PHE A 451 1.27 20.83 19.81
CA PHE A 451 0.76 19.58 20.41
C PHE A 451 0.72 19.65 21.92
N ASP A 452 1.77 20.19 22.53
CA ASP A 452 1.97 20.27 23.96
C ASP A 452 2.73 21.55 24.36
N GLU A 453 2.98 21.74 25.66
CA GLU A 453 3.70 22.90 26.19
C GLU A 453 5.10 23.04 25.60
N ARG A 454 5.80 21.93 25.36
CA ARG A 454 7.12 21.95 24.77
C ARG A 454 7.08 22.45 23.33
N ALA A 455 6.10 22.03 22.55
CA ALA A 455 5.89 22.51 21.19
C ALA A 455 5.58 24.03 21.14
N ILE A 456 4.96 24.57 22.19
CA ILE A 456 4.75 26.03 22.37
C ILE A 456 6.10 26.71 22.66
N GLU A 457 6.87 26.20 23.63
CA GLU A 457 8.17 26.77 24.02
C GLU A 457 9.19 26.76 22.87
N ASP A 458 9.18 25.69 22.05
CA ASP A 458 10.05 25.52 20.89
C ASP A 458 9.52 26.22 19.63
N GLU A 459 8.37 26.91 19.70
CA GLU A 459 7.68 27.60 18.60
C GLU A 459 7.44 26.70 17.37
N ASP A 460 7.12 25.42 17.58
CA ASP A 460 7.04 24.41 16.52
C ASP A 460 6.13 24.83 15.37
N VAL A 461 4.93 25.35 15.66
CA VAL A 461 3.96 25.83 14.65
C VAL A 461 4.56 26.83 13.66
N LYS A 462 5.54 27.62 14.10
CA LYS A 462 6.21 28.64 13.28
C LYS A 462 7.22 28.06 12.30
N TYR A 463 7.87 26.95 12.68
CA TYR A 463 9.04 26.44 11.96
C TYR A 463 8.85 25.12 11.23
N VAL A 464 7.94 24.24 11.67
CA VAL A 464 7.81 22.89 11.13
C VAL A 464 7.33 22.81 9.69
N GLY A 465 6.58 23.81 9.21
CA GLY A 465 6.00 23.82 7.87
C GLY A 465 4.64 24.49 7.83
N LYS A 466 3.85 24.19 6.79
CA LYS A 466 2.53 24.80 6.58
C LYS A 466 1.52 23.79 6.10
N ILE A 467 0.28 23.90 6.57
CA ILE A 467 -0.85 23.16 6.03
C ILE A 467 -1.64 24.05 5.07
N ASP A 468 -2.06 23.51 3.96
CA ASP A 468 -3.01 24.19 3.07
C ASP A 468 -4.40 24.18 3.71
N ALA A 469 -4.99 25.38 3.85
CA ALA A 469 -6.23 25.58 4.58
C ALA A 469 -7.47 24.92 3.97
N PHE A 470 -7.40 24.44 2.73
CA PHE A 470 -8.51 23.84 2.01
C PHE A 470 -8.31 22.37 1.69
N SER A 471 -7.10 21.99 1.25
CA SER A 471 -6.81 20.61 0.86
C SER A 471 -6.43 19.71 2.03
N GLY A 472 -5.90 20.28 3.13
CA GLY A 472 -5.35 19.50 4.24
C GLY A 472 -3.97 18.92 3.95
N LYS A 473 -3.30 19.34 2.87
CA LYS A 473 -1.91 18.95 2.57
C LYS A 473 -0.93 19.73 3.42
N PHE A 474 -0.12 19.03 4.20
CA PHE A 474 0.97 19.63 4.96
C PHE A 474 2.28 19.53 4.18
N THR A 475 2.97 20.67 4.05
CA THR A 475 4.29 20.79 3.45
C THR A 475 5.30 21.14 4.53
N PRO A 476 6.25 20.24 4.87
CA PRO A 476 7.26 20.51 5.89
C PRO A 476 8.27 21.56 5.42
N SER A 477 8.95 22.16 6.40
CA SER A 477 10.05 23.09 6.17
C SER A 477 11.29 22.38 5.60
N PHE A 478 12.33 23.18 5.31
CA PHE A 478 13.62 22.67 4.85
C PHE A 478 14.39 21.98 5.99
N ALA A 479 15.17 20.97 5.64
CA ALA A 479 16.10 20.32 6.54
C ALA A 479 17.33 21.21 6.81
N GLY A 480 17.92 21.04 7.98
CA GLY A 480 19.15 21.69 8.39
C GLY A 480 18.97 22.63 9.58
N PRO A 481 20.08 23.17 10.10
CA PRO A 481 20.04 24.08 11.24
C PRO A 481 19.28 25.37 10.88
N ASN A 482 18.42 25.81 11.82
CA ASN A 482 17.71 27.07 11.69
C ASN A 482 18.19 28.07 12.74
N PRO A 483 18.97 29.10 12.35
CA PRO A 483 19.52 30.08 13.29
C PRO A 483 18.45 30.87 14.08
N LEU A 484 17.19 30.87 13.59
CA LEU A 484 16.07 31.54 14.26
C LEU A 484 15.45 30.70 15.39
N ARG A 485 15.80 29.41 15.45
CA ARG A 485 15.35 28.51 16.52
C ARG A 485 16.36 28.47 17.67
N LYS A 486 15.84 28.21 18.87
CA LYS A 486 16.67 27.96 20.05
C LYS A 486 17.71 26.86 19.75
N PHE A 487 18.99 27.14 20.02
CA PHE A 487 20.14 26.28 19.75
C PHE A 487 20.35 25.94 18.25
N SER A 488 19.81 26.74 17.34
CA SER A 488 19.89 26.50 15.89
C SER A 488 19.46 25.09 15.50
N THR A 489 18.41 24.57 16.11
CA THR A 489 17.89 23.23 15.87
C THR A 489 17.24 23.13 14.48
N ASN A 490 17.04 21.89 14.01
CA ASN A 490 16.32 21.60 12.79
C ASN A 490 14.84 22.02 12.89
N ASN A 491 14.14 22.18 11.77
CA ASN A 491 12.72 22.50 11.67
C ASN A 491 11.78 21.30 11.97
N ALA A 492 12.24 20.38 12.80
CA ALA A 492 11.43 19.30 13.35
C ALA A 492 10.57 19.78 14.51
N GLY A 493 9.46 19.10 14.81
CA GLY A 493 8.58 19.48 15.91
C GLY A 493 7.35 18.62 16.01
N ASN A 494 6.47 18.98 16.97
CA ASN A 494 5.31 18.20 17.34
C ASN A 494 4.05 19.07 17.30
N ILE A 495 3.07 18.73 16.48
CA ILE A 495 1.89 19.57 16.24
C ILE A 495 0.59 18.76 16.21
N LYS A 496 -0.52 19.47 16.39
CA LYS A 496 -1.85 19.01 16.04
C LYS A 496 -2.23 19.57 14.68
N VAL A 497 -2.80 18.75 13.84
CA VAL A 497 -3.53 19.16 12.65
C VAL A 497 -4.99 19.26 13.04
N VAL A 498 -5.61 20.41 12.79
CA VAL A 498 -6.98 20.71 13.20
C VAL A 498 -7.86 20.91 11.99
N ALA A 499 -8.97 20.17 11.92
CA ALA A 499 -10.03 20.38 10.95
C ALA A 499 -11.25 21.04 11.57
N THR A 500 -11.84 22.00 10.86
CA THR A 500 -13.10 22.65 11.25
C THR A 500 -14.11 22.52 10.11
N TYR A 501 -15.23 21.89 10.36
CA TYR A 501 -16.32 21.69 9.40
C TYR A 501 -17.60 22.38 9.89
N LYS A 502 -18.30 23.08 8.99
CA LYS A 502 -19.61 23.66 9.25
C LYS A 502 -20.71 22.86 8.56
N ASP A 503 -21.64 22.35 9.33
CA ASP A 503 -22.84 21.69 8.84
C ASP A 503 -24.10 22.49 9.19
N GLY A 504 -24.48 23.38 8.31
CA GLY A 504 -25.54 24.37 8.59
C GLY A 504 -25.07 25.39 9.64
N VAL A 505 -25.75 25.43 10.78
CA VAL A 505 -25.44 26.32 11.90
C VAL A 505 -24.42 25.71 12.87
N GLU A 506 -24.23 24.40 12.82
CA GLU A 506 -23.33 23.67 13.72
C GLU A 506 -21.89 23.70 13.20
N THR A 507 -20.93 23.71 14.12
CA THR A 507 -19.50 23.67 13.81
C THR A 507 -18.85 22.52 14.55
N TYR A 508 -18.20 21.65 13.81
CA TYR A 508 -17.48 20.48 14.31
C TYR A 508 -15.98 20.71 14.19
N LYS A 509 -15.24 20.28 15.20
CA LYS A 509 -13.76 20.29 15.18
C LYS A 509 -13.24 18.90 15.50
N ALA A 510 -12.14 18.56 14.88
CA ALA A 510 -11.35 17.38 15.20
C ALA A 510 -9.87 17.71 15.09
N ASP A 511 -9.03 16.94 15.77
CA ASP A 511 -7.58 17.05 15.68
C ASP A 511 -6.93 15.70 15.41
N SER A 512 -5.72 15.75 14.85
CA SER A 512 -4.84 14.62 14.58
C SER A 512 -3.43 14.99 15.02
N HIS A 513 -2.74 14.05 15.63
CA HIS A 513 -1.35 14.24 16.02
C HIS A 513 -0.42 14.10 14.83
N MET A 514 0.50 15.04 14.63
CA MET A 514 1.53 14.94 13.60
C MET A 514 2.91 15.26 14.15
N MET A 515 3.85 14.36 13.90
CA MET A 515 5.27 14.58 14.18
C MET A 515 5.98 14.98 12.89
N VAL A 516 6.65 16.13 12.91
CA VAL A 516 7.59 16.53 11.86
C VAL A 516 8.99 16.18 12.33
N THR A 517 9.68 15.32 11.59
CA THR A 517 10.99 14.79 11.99
C THR A 517 12.04 15.00 10.89
N VAL A 518 13.26 14.55 11.14
CA VAL A 518 14.40 14.67 10.21
C VAL A 518 14.25 13.72 9.02
N GLN A 519 15.07 13.94 8.01
CA GLN A 519 15.09 13.12 6.79
C GLN A 519 15.32 11.64 7.11
N LYS A 520 14.77 10.79 6.26
CA LYS A 520 15.05 9.37 6.25
C LYS A 520 16.28 9.11 5.38
N TRP A 521 17.42 8.81 6.01
CA TRP A 521 18.69 8.61 5.31
C TRP A 521 18.86 7.21 4.71
N VAL A 522 18.09 6.24 5.16
CA VAL A 522 18.17 4.86 4.71
C VAL A 522 16.82 4.43 4.17
N ASN A 523 16.77 4.11 2.89
CA ASN A 523 15.66 3.38 2.31
C ASN A 523 15.96 1.89 2.44
N PRO A 524 15.14 1.12 3.17
CA PRO A 524 15.29 -0.32 3.17
C PRO A 524 15.14 -0.84 1.74
N PRO A 525 15.92 -1.83 1.30
CA PRO A 525 15.87 -2.38 -0.06
C PRO A 525 14.60 -3.23 -0.32
N ILE A 526 13.55 -2.95 0.40
CA ILE A 526 12.21 -3.54 0.23
C ILE A 526 11.42 -2.86 -0.92
N ASN A 527 12.02 -1.91 -1.60
CA ASN A 527 11.35 -1.15 -2.66
C ASN A 527 11.42 -1.84 -4.01
#